data_55c98d69d02ef921af1fcda175c197b5
#
_entry.id   55c98d69d02ef921af1fcda175c197b5
#
_cell.length_a   1.000
_cell.length_b   1.000
_cell.length_c   1.000
_cell.angle_alpha   90.00
_cell.angle_beta   90.00
_cell.angle_gamma   90.00
#
_symmetry.space_group_name_H-M   'P 1'
#
loop_
_entity.id
_entity.type
_entity.pdbx_description
1 polymer ?
#
loop_
_entity_poly.entity_id
_entity_poly.type
_entity_poly.pdbx_seq_one_letter_code
_entity_poly.pdbx_strand_id
1 'polypeptide(L)'
;MLFEDLTESTKGTLTLMKNTWGYMPIKIETVGDFIRVSRPEISTEDFVGNAHEIEYVVRAEKLHGGRNYGALKFVTPYETLTYEVEVLQNQEYDEDHRMPELLMAQIVKEYVGYMAGRVSRDHWVDSAIEKMVTLRKLEPLNEVYQLMLANIYLLGEKIEEAKWILENYNYNRFAIGKDPLTNCYYLYLTAKIRGDVNYEERVLDEVGKTYMRHQDSWWLLYMILNLDTRYKNPYKRLEVLEQQFEYGIHSVMFYLEAYLCYQEKPTLLKKLGTFEIQVLNFATKYRMMTKELALYISNFASQQKKYSDNLFRILERIYKMYDEPMILNTICTLLIKGNKTEKKYFFWYQKAVDSDLKIAQLYEYYMMTIDEDSAHGPLPKSLVLYFMHGNALDYKKAAYLYASLVIHEEQAGDLYLNYREQMVAFTWEQLMKRHITESLRTLYKRFCKEDEMSAERMEAMRDICYSYEVRTKVRGMKCVLVIEKDGSVRQRIPYDEKNGAIIYLYDKESRIVWES
;
A
#
# COMPACT_ATOMS: atom_id res chain seq x y z
N MET A 1 10.03 -14.88 -17.06
CA MET A 1 10.52 -16.26 -17.32
C MET A 1 10.26 -17.09 -16.09
N LEU A 2 9.76 -18.32 -16.27
CA LEU A 2 9.45 -19.25 -15.17
C LEU A 2 10.49 -20.37 -15.16
N PHE A 3 11.10 -20.61 -14.00
CA PHE A 3 11.92 -21.78 -13.72
C PHE A 3 11.21 -22.65 -12.69
N GLU A 4 11.41 -23.96 -12.75
CA GLU A 4 10.82 -24.92 -11.82
C GLU A 4 11.89 -25.83 -11.25
N ASP A 5 11.85 -26.06 -9.95
CA ASP A 5 12.66 -27.04 -9.18
C ASP A 5 14.16 -27.01 -9.47
N LEU A 6 14.77 -25.83 -9.33
CA LEU A 6 16.20 -25.66 -9.51
C LEU A 6 16.98 -26.27 -8.33
N THR A 7 17.73 -27.33 -8.59
CA THR A 7 18.67 -27.94 -7.62
C THR A 7 20.07 -27.33 -7.69
N GLU A 8 20.43 -26.76 -8.83
CA GLU A 8 21.72 -26.11 -9.08
C GLU A 8 21.53 -24.73 -9.71
N SER A 9 22.52 -23.87 -9.49
CA SER A 9 22.51 -22.51 -10.07
C SER A 9 22.51 -22.58 -11.59
N THR A 10 21.49 -21.99 -12.21
CA THR A 10 21.21 -22.09 -13.64
C THR A 10 21.49 -20.75 -14.33
N LYS A 11 22.13 -20.81 -15.51
CA LYS A 11 22.32 -19.64 -16.36
C LYS A 11 21.13 -19.41 -17.25
N GLY A 12 20.68 -18.16 -17.32
CA GLY A 12 19.71 -17.66 -18.28
C GLY A 12 20.35 -16.66 -19.23
N THR A 13 19.82 -16.54 -20.42
CA THR A 13 20.21 -15.53 -21.41
C THR A 13 19.01 -14.69 -21.81
N LEU A 14 19.22 -13.41 -21.96
CA LEU A 14 18.24 -12.43 -22.42
C LEU A 14 18.84 -11.60 -23.54
N THR A 15 18.12 -11.47 -24.64
CA THR A 15 18.55 -10.64 -25.77
C THR A 15 17.90 -9.26 -25.67
N LEU A 16 18.71 -8.23 -25.47
CA LEU A 16 18.29 -6.83 -25.62
C LEU A 16 18.41 -6.41 -27.08
N MET A 17 17.36 -5.76 -27.59
CA MET A 17 17.35 -5.21 -28.94
C MET A 17 17.24 -3.69 -28.89
N LYS A 18 18.13 -2.97 -29.58
CA LYS A 18 18.06 -1.53 -29.74
C LYS A 18 17.32 -1.16 -31.02
N ASN A 19 16.47 -0.15 -30.91
CA ASN A 19 15.71 0.44 -32.03
C ASN A 19 16.13 1.88 -32.35
N THR A 20 17.18 2.37 -31.68
CA THR A 20 17.70 3.75 -31.82
C THR A 20 19.16 3.74 -32.18
N TRP A 21 19.61 4.85 -32.78
CA TRP A 21 21.02 5.10 -33.08
C TRP A 21 21.63 6.03 -32.04
N GLY A 22 22.92 5.86 -31.76
CA GLY A 22 23.69 6.69 -30.85
C GLY A 22 24.16 5.96 -29.60
N TYR A 23 25.02 6.62 -28.84
CA TYR A 23 25.53 6.10 -27.57
C TYR A 23 24.50 6.24 -26.48
N MET A 24 24.22 5.15 -25.76
CA MET A 24 23.34 5.13 -24.62
C MET A 24 23.88 4.17 -23.55
N PRO A 25 24.16 4.67 -22.34
CA PRO A 25 24.52 3.80 -21.22
C PRO A 25 23.27 3.07 -20.70
N ILE A 26 23.43 1.82 -20.32
CA ILE A 26 22.38 0.95 -19.77
C ILE A 26 22.90 0.35 -18.49
N LYS A 27 22.29 0.68 -17.37
CA LYS A 27 22.56 0.08 -16.07
C LYS A 27 21.63 -1.10 -15.84
N ILE A 28 22.18 -2.24 -15.41
CA ILE A 28 21.39 -3.44 -15.12
C ILE A 28 21.32 -3.60 -13.62
N GLU A 29 20.12 -3.44 -13.06
CA GLU A 29 19.83 -3.62 -11.64
C GLU A 29 19.08 -4.94 -11.43
N THR A 30 19.46 -5.70 -10.40
CA THR A 30 18.77 -6.95 -10.05
C THR A 30 17.84 -6.74 -8.87
N VAL A 31 16.64 -7.28 -8.94
CA VAL A 31 15.69 -7.39 -7.83
C VAL A 31 15.60 -8.87 -7.45
N GLY A 32 15.77 -9.17 -6.16
CA GLY A 32 15.91 -10.53 -5.65
C GLY A 32 17.39 -10.95 -5.54
N ASP A 33 17.79 -11.44 -4.38
CA ASP A 33 19.16 -11.82 -4.05
C ASP A 33 19.62 -13.13 -4.72
N PHE A 34 18.67 -13.85 -5.33
CA PHE A 34 18.91 -15.07 -6.10
C PHE A 34 19.30 -14.81 -7.57
N ILE A 35 19.21 -13.57 -8.05
CA ILE A 35 19.60 -13.21 -9.42
C ILE A 35 20.94 -12.48 -9.40
N ARG A 36 21.85 -12.90 -10.25
CA ARG A 36 23.15 -12.24 -10.44
C ARG A 36 23.44 -12.02 -11.93
N VAL A 37 23.92 -10.84 -12.27
CA VAL A 37 24.38 -10.50 -13.62
C VAL A 37 25.90 -10.36 -13.61
N SER A 38 26.56 -10.79 -14.67
CA SER A 38 28.02 -10.72 -14.81
C SER A 38 28.53 -9.32 -15.06
N ARG A 39 27.73 -8.50 -15.78
CA ARG A 39 28.05 -7.10 -16.11
C ARG A 39 26.87 -6.21 -15.72
N PRO A 40 26.99 -5.38 -14.66
CA PRO A 40 25.93 -4.48 -14.22
C PRO A 40 25.77 -3.23 -15.09
N GLU A 41 26.74 -2.93 -15.95
CA GLU A 41 26.71 -1.78 -16.85
C GLU A 41 27.16 -2.21 -18.25
N ILE A 42 26.39 -1.79 -19.25
CA ILE A 42 26.65 -1.97 -20.67
C ILE A 42 26.33 -0.67 -21.42
N SER A 43 26.69 -0.59 -22.68
CA SER A 43 26.31 0.53 -23.55
C SER A 43 25.86 0.02 -24.92
N THR A 44 25.30 0.91 -25.73
CA THR A 44 24.95 0.57 -27.13
C THR A 44 26.15 0.18 -28.01
N GLU A 45 27.39 0.43 -27.56
CA GLU A 45 28.61 0.00 -28.24
C GLU A 45 28.89 -1.50 -28.07
N ASP A 46 28.33 -2.13 -27.00
CA ASP A 46 28.46 -3.57 -26.74
C ASP A 46 27.53 -4.41 -27.65
N PHE A 47 26.64 -3.76 -28.42
CA PHE A 47 25.69 -4.46 -29.28
C PHE A 47 26.32 -4.89 -30.60
N VAL A 48 26.18 -6.16 -30.94
CA VAL A 48 26.52 -6.68 -32.27
C VAL A 48 25.32 -6.48 -33.20
N GLY A 49 25.42 -5.50 -34.08
CA GLY A 49 24.26 -5.04 -34.85
C GLY A 49 23.23 -4.38 -33.96
N ASN A 50 22.02 -4.92 -33.91
CA ASN A 50 20.94 -4.39 -33.11
C ASN A 50 20.65 -5.21 -31.81
N ALA A 51 21.44 -6.24 -31.53
CA ALA A 51 21.21 -7.16 -30.43
C ALA A 51 22.43 -7.28 -29.51
N HIS A 52 22.17 -7.44 -28.21
CA HIS A 52 23.17 -7.79 -27.21
C HIS A 52 22.61 -8.86 -26.27
N GLU A 53 23.38 -9.94 -26.07
CA GLU A 53 23.00 -11.03 -25.16
C GLU A 53 23.52 -10.75 -23.75
N ILE A 54 22.62 -10.82 -22.78
CA ILE A 54 22.93 -10.66 -21.36
C ILE A 54 22.77 -12.00 -20.67
N GLU A 55 23.88 -12.46 -20.10
CA GLU A 55 23.88 -13.63 -19.25
C GLU A 55 23.59 -13.26 -17.81
N TYR A 56 22.65 -13.96 -17.18
CA TYR A 56 22.37 -13.90 -15.77
C TYR A 56 22.35 -15.29 -15.14
N VAL A 57 22.57 -15.36 -13.84
CA VAL A 57 22.58 -16.61 -13.07
C VAL A 57 21.48 -16.54 -12.03
N VAL A 58 20.63 -17.57 -12.00
CA VAL A 58 19.69 -17.85 -10.92
C VAL A 58 20.40 -18.78 -9.94
N ARG A 59 20.61 -18.33 -8.71
CA ARG A 59 21.35 -19.06 -7.68
C ARG A 59 20.37 -19.91 -6.86
N ALA A 60 20.48 -21.22 -7.00
CA ALA A 60 19.60 -22.17 -6.31
C ALA A 60 19.73 -22.08 -4.79
N GLU A 61 20.93 -21.81 -4.27
CA GLU A 61 21.19 -21.65 -2.82
C GLU A 61 20.53 -20.44 -2.16
N LYS A 62 19.97 -19.54 -2.97
CA LYS A 62 19.23 -18.33 -2.52
C LYS A 62 17.73 -18.44 -2.71
N LEU A 63 17.25 -19.56 -3.24
CA LEU A 63 15.82 -19.80 -3.43
C LEU A 63 15.20 -20.36 -2.15
N HIS A 64 13.99 -19.90 -1.86
CA HIS A 64 13.16 -20.49 -0.82
C HIS A 64 12.05 -21.37 -1.44
N GLY A 65 11.51 -22.31 -0.70
CA GLY A 65 10.36 -23.11 -1.14
C GLY A 65 9.15 -22.22 -1.49
N GLY A 66 8.43 -22.59 -2.54
CA GLY A 66 7.35 -21.81 -3.11
C GLY A 66 7.82 -20.88 -4.25
N ARG A 67 7.13 -19.76 -4.44
CA ARG A 67 7.41 -18.83 -5.54
C ARG A 67 8.42 -17.77 -5.12
N ASN A 68 9.51 -17.70 -5.85
CA ASN A 68 10.54 -16.67 -5.73
C ASN A 68 10.37 -15.67 -6.88
N TYR A 69 10.18 -14.40 -6.56
CA TYR A 69 10.00 -13.34 -7.54
C TYR A 69 11.23 -12.44 -7.58
N GLY A 70 11.72 -12.21 -8.77
CA GLY A 70 12.83 -11.31 -9.02
C GLY A 70 12.69 -10.60 -10.36
N ALA A 71 13.59 -9.66 -10.64
CA ALA A 71 13.59 -8.94 -11.90
C ALA A 71 14.98 -8.45 -12.29
N LEU A 72 15.21 -8.31 -13.60
CA LEU A 72 16.29 -7.56 -14.19
C LEU A 72 15.73 -6.23 -14.69
N LYS A 73 16.24 -5.10 -14.20
CA LYS A 73 15.85 -3.76 -14.62
C LYS A 73 16.95 -3.16 -15.46
N PHE A 74 16.63 -2.81 -16.69
CA PHE A 74 17.51 -2.13 -17.62
C PHE A 74 17.19 -0.64 -17.59
N VAL A 75 18.01 0.11 -16.88
CA VAL A 75 17.81 1.55 -16.67
C VAL A 75 18.60 2.31 -17.72
N THR A 76 17.88 3.03 -18.56
CA THR A 76 18.45 3.97 -19.54
C THR A 76 18.11 5.41 -19.13
N PRO A 77 18.74 6.45 -19.73
CA PRO A 77 18.36 7.84 -19.47
C PRO A 77 16.91 8.20 -19.84
N TYR A 78 16.23 7.38 -20.64
CA TYR A 78 14.91 7.67 -21.19
C TYR A 78 13.81 6.79 -20.59
N GLU A 79 14.11 5.51 -20.31
CA GLU A 79 13.14 4.54 -19.83
C GLU A 79 13.80 3.44 -18.99
N THR A 80 12.99 2.71 -18.24
CA THR A 80 13.41 1.51 -17.52
C THR A 80 12.60 0.33 -18.02
N LEU A 81 13.27 -0.66 -18.59
CA LEU A 81 12.66 -1.94 -18.96
C LEU A 81 12.83 -2.93 -17.83
N THR A 82 11.76 -3.66 -17.51
CA THR A 82 11.79 -4.67 -16.46
C THR A 82 11.50 -6.04 -17.04
N TYR A 83 12.40 -6.98 -16.77
CA TYR A 83 12.23 -8.40 -17.12
C TYR A 83 12.04 -9.21 -15.85
N GLU A 84 10.86 -9.78 -15.68
CA GLU A 84 10.48 -10.55 -14.50
C GLU A 84 11.01 -11.99 -14.58
N VAL A 85 11.57 -12.46 -13.47
CA VAL A 85 12.07 -13.82 -13.29
C VAL A 85 11.31 -14.44 -12.12
N GLU A 86 10.59 -15.50 -12.39
CA GLU A 86 9.87 -16.28 -11.38
C GLU A 86 10.48 -17.67 -11.29
N VAL A 87 10.73 -18.14 -10.06
CA VAL A 87 11.22 -19.50 -9.79
C VAL A 87 10.27 -20.18 -8.83
N LEU A 88 9.68 -21.29 -9.26
CA LEU A 88 8.85 -22.14 -8.42
C LEU A 88 9.71 -23.30 -7.89
N GLN A 89 9.87 -23.37 -6.57
CA GLN A 89 10.55 -24.47 -5.89
C GLN A 89 9.53 -25.35 -5.17
N ASN A 90 9.33 -26.56 -5.68
CA ASN A 90 8.51 -27.59 -5.03
C ASN A 90 9.38 -28.37 -4.03
N GLN A 91 9.97 -27.70 -3.07
CA GLN A 91 10.56 -28.46 -1.95
C GLN A 91 9.43 -29.04 -1.13
N GLU A 92 9.48 -30.35 -0.89
CA GLU A 92 8.77 -30.96 0.24
C GLU A 92 9.09 -30.09 1.46
N TYR A 93 8.04 -29.65 2.14
CA TYR A 93 8.17 -28.80 3.32
C TYR A 93 8.97 -29.56 4.38
N ASP A 94 10.26 -29.31 4.43
CA ASP A 94 11.08 -29.70 5.58
C ASP A 94 10.80 -28.67 6.68
N GLU A 95 9.75 -28.93 7.46
CA GLU A 95 9.34 -28.07 8.59
C GLU A 95 10.49 -27.89 9.57
N ASP A 96 11.38 -28.86 9.70
CA ASP A 96 12.49 -28.85 10.64
C ASP A 96 13.57 -27.80 10.27
N HIS A 97 13.83 -27.57 8.98
CA HIS A 97 14.82 -26.55 8.56
C HIS A 97 14.33 -25.12 8.68
N ARG A 98 13.00 -24.87 8.67
CA ARG A 98 12.41 -23.55 8.87
C ARG A 98 12.06 -23.20 10.32
N MET A 99 12.03 -24.20 11.18
CA MET A 99 11.64 -24.01 12.57
C MET A 99 12.50 -22.97 13.31
N PRO A 100 13.84 -22.92 13.15
CA PRO A 100 14.66 -21.88 13.79
C PRO A 100 14.27 -20.46 13.34
N GLU A 101 14.08 -20.24 12.05
CA GLU A 101 13.68 -18.93 11.51
C GLU A 101 12.30 -18.50 12.00
N LEU A 102 11.34 -19.43 12.04
CA LEU A 102 9.98 -19.16 12.53
C LEU A 102 9.98 -18.80 14.01
N LEU A 103 10.74 -19.54 14.85
CA LEU A 103 10.86 -19.26 16.27
C LEU A 103 11.52 -17.89 16.52
N MET A 104 12.59 -17.57 15.78
CA MET A 104 13.21 -16.24 15.84
C MET A 104 12.25 -15.14 15.43
N ALA A 105 11.50 -15.31 14.34
CA ALA A 105 10.50 -14.35 13.89
C ALA A 105 9.39 -14.16 14.95
N GLN A 106 8.97 -15.23 15.63
CA GLN A 106 8.01 -15.16 16.73
C GLN A 106 8.56 -14.39 17.93
N ILE A 107 9.79 -14.64 18.36
CA ILE A 107 10.46 -13.91 19.46
C ILE A 107 10.48 -12.41 19.15
N VAL A 108 10.92 -12.03 17.95
CA VAL A 108 10.96 -10.62 17.52
C VAL A 108 9.55 -10.01 17.46
N LYS A 109 8.57 -10.74 16.94
CA LYS A 109 7.16 -10.28 16.87
C LYS A 109 6.57 -10.04 18.27
N GLU A 110 6.84 -10.92 19.20
CA GLU A 110 6.38 -10.80 20.59
C GLU A 110 7.10 -9.65 21.32
N TYR A 111 8.39 -9.45 21.06
CA TYR A 111 9.13 -8.29 21.56
C TYR A 111 8.50 -6.97 21.08
N VAL A 112 8.20 -6.87 19.79
CA VAL A 112 7.48 -5.71 19.25
C VAL A 112 6.10 -5.57 19.90
N GLY A 113 5.41 -6.68 20.19
CA GLY A 113 4.15 -6.70 20.95
C GLY A 113 4.30 -6.14 22.36
N TYR A 114 5.38 -6.49 23.07
CA TYR A 114 5.75 -5.92 24.37
C TYR A 114 6.04 -4.41 24.25
N MET A 115 6.87 -4.01 23.31
CA MET A 115 7.17 -2.59 23.06
C MET A 115 5.93 -1.76 22.67
N ALA A 116 4.92 -2.41 22.09
CA ALA A 116 3.62 -1.81 21.80
C ALA A 116 2.65 -1.80 23.00
N GLY A 117 3.06 -2.29 24.18
CA GLY A 117 2.22 -2.37 25.38
C GLY A 117 1.08 -3.38 25.30
N ARG A 118 1.11 -4.32 24.34
CA ARG A 118 0.08 -5.37 24.15
C ARG A 118 0.34 -6.65 24.91
N VAL A 119 1.59 -6.86 25.29
CA VAL A 119 2.06 -8.04 26.02
C VAL A 119 2.83 -7.54 27.23
N SER A 120 2.66 -8.17 28.39
CA SER A 120 3.47 -7.84 29.56
C SER A 120 4.92 -8.29 29.38
N ARG A 121 5.84 -7.64 30.08
CA ARG A 121 7.27 -8.01 30.04
C ARG A 121 7.50 -9.46 30.43
N ASP A 122 6.90 -9.89 31.54
CA ASP A 122 7.09 -11.25 32.06
C ASP A 122 6.60 -12.30 31.07
N HIS A 123 5.41 -12.08 30.49
CA HIS A 123 4.87 -13.01 29.49
C HIS A 123 5.77 -13.09 28.24
N TRP A 124 6.27 -11.94 27.74
CA TRP A 124 7.20 -11.93 26.61
C TRP A 124 8.50 -12.65 26.96
N VAL A 125 9.09 -12.37 28.14
CA VAL A 125 10.37 -12.96 28.58
C VAL A 125 10.23 -14.48 28.71
N ASP A 126 9.19 -14.96 29.38
CA ASP A 126 9.00 -16.40 29.59
C ASP A 126 8.76 -17.14 28.26
N SER A 127 7.95 -16.56 27.38
CA SER A 127 7.71 -17.12 26.04
C SER A 127 8.97 -17.11 25.16
N ALA A 128 9.78 -16.06 25.23
CA ALA A 128 11.05 -15.96 24.51
C ALA A 128 12.08 -16.98 25.02
N ILE A 129 12.17 -17.17 26.35
CA ILE A 129 13.05 -18.19 26.96
C ILE A 129 12.69 -19.59 26.46
N GLU A 130 11.40 -19.96 26.46
CA GLU A 130 10.94 -21.27 25.98
C GLU A 130 11.37 -21.52 24.53
N LYS A 131 11.16 -20.52 23.66
CA LYS A 131 11.56 -20.59 22.25
C LYS A 131 13.08 -20.66 22.07
N MET A 132 13.85 -19.89 22.86
CA MET A 132 15.31 -19.92 22.82
C MET A 132 15.88 -21.27 23.30
N VAL A 133 15.26 -21.89 24.31
CA VAL A 133 15.63 -23.25 24.72
C VAL A 133 15.38 -24.27 23.60
N THR A 134 14.28 -24.11 22.87
CA THR A 134 13.96 -24.96 21.70
C THR A 134 14.97 -24.74 20.57
N LEU A 135 15.30 -23.47 20.24
CA LEU A 135 16.32 -23.12 19.24
C LEU A 135 17.67 -23.74 19.53
N ARG A 136 18.10 -23.70 20.80
CA ARG A 136 19.36 -24.32 21.23
C ARG A 136 19.38 -25.84 21.12
N LYS A 137 18.23 -26.50 21.19
CA LYS A 137 18.12 -27.93 20.94
C LYS A 137 18.19 -28.27 19.45
N LEU A 138 17.59 -27.41 18.61
CA LEU A 138 17.61 -27.58 17.16
C LEU A 138 18.99 -27.29 16.55
N GLU A 139 19.67 -26.25 17.03
CA GLU A 139 21.01 -25.84 16.58
C GLU A 139 22.00 -25.72 17.76
N PRO A 140 22.48 -26.84 18.32
CA PRO A 140 23.32 -26.82 19.53
C PRO A 140 24.68 -26.15 19.33
N LEU A 141 25.17 -26.07 18.10
CA LEU A 141 26.45 -25.44 17.75
C LEU A 141 26.35 -23.92 17.54
N ASN A 142 25.15 -23.37 17.49
CA ASN A 142 24.93 -21.93 17.31
C ASN A 142 25.07 -21.19 18.65
N GLU A 143 26.29 -20.73 18.95
CA GLU A 143 26.60 -20.03 20.18
C GLU A 143 25.86 -18.71 20.35
N VAL A 144 25.42 -18.08 19.27
CA VAL A 144 24.66 -16.81 19.30
C VAL A 144 23.38 -16.96 20.10
N TYR A 145 22.69 -18.12 20.03
CA TYR A 145 21.47 -18.36 20.80
C TYR A 145 21.69 -18.35 22.33
N GLN A 146 22.89 -18.73 22.78
CA GLN A 146 23.22 -18.63 24.19
C GLN A 146 23.35 -17.17 24.63
N LEU A 147 23.97 -16.33 23.81
CA LEU A 147 24.10 -14.90 24.08
C LEU A 147 22.75 -14.18 23.97
N MET A 148 21.92 -14.57 23.00
CA MET A 148 20.54 -14.04 22.88
C MET A 148 19.69 -14.39 24.10
N LEU A 149 19.82 -15.59 24.64
CA LEU A 149 19.15 -15.98 25.87
C LEU A 149 19.63 -15.11 27.07
N ALA A 150 20.93 -14.84 27.19
CA ALA A 150 21.44 -13.93 28.19
C ALA A 150 20.88 -12.51 28.04
N ASN A 151 20.73 -12.02 26.80
CA ASN A 151 20.11 -10.73 26.54
C ASN A 151 18.62 -10.69 26.92
N ILE A 152 17.86 -11.76 26.66
CA ILE A 152 16.45 -11.87 27.06
C ILE A 152 16.35 -11.84 28.60
N TYR A 153 17.21 -12.53 29.31
CA TYR A 153 17.28 -12.45 30.79
C TYR A 153 17.59 -11.03 31.28
N LEU A 154 18.52 -10.31 30.64
CA LEU A 154 18.82 -8.92 30.98
C LEU A 154 17.61 -8.00 30.75
N LEU A 155 16.92 -8.13 29.64
CA LEU A 155 15.69 -7.37 29.34
C LEU A 155 14.54 -7.71 30.28
N GLY A 156 14.56 -8.94 30.85
CA GLY A 156 13.63 -9.41 31.89
C GLY A 156 14.07 -9.08 33.32
N GLU A 157 15.15 -8.29 33.50
CA GLU A 157 15.75 -7.96 34.83
C GLU A 157 16.21 -9.19 35.63
N LYS A 158 16.40 -10.34 34.99
CA LYS A 158 16.94 -11.58 35.55
C LYS A 158 18.47 -11.58 35.42
N ILE A 159 19.15 -10.70 36.18
CA ILE A 159 20.58 -10.39 35.99
C ILE A 159 21.47 -11.57 36.37
N GLU A 160 21.13 -12.32 37.40
CA GLU A 160 21.97 -13.45 37.88
C GLU A 160 21.97 -14.61 36.89
N GLU A 161 20.84 -14.88 36.24
CA GLU A 161 20.73 -15.88 35.18
C GLU A 161 21.57 -15.46 33.97
N ALA A 162 21.51 -14.19 33.59
CA ALA A 162 22.33 -13.65 32.49
C ALA A 162 23.83 -13.75 32.81
N LYS A 163 24.26 -13.41 34.02
CA LYS A 163 25.66 -13.57 34.48
C LYS A 163 26.12 -15.02 34.39
N TRP A 164 25.33 -15.95 34.90
CA TRP A 164 25.65 -17.36 34.85
C TRP A 164 25.88 -17.86 33.42
N ILE A 165 25.04 -17.44 32.47
CA ILE A 165 25.22 -17.80 31.07
C ILE A 165 26.53 -17.22 30.51
N LEU A 166 26.82 -15.94 30.78
CA LEU A 166 28.02 -15.28 30.26
C LEU A 166 29.32 -15.82 30.88
N GLU A 167 29.31 -16.19 32.13
CA GLU A 167 30.45 -16.83 32.78
C GLU A 167 30.76 -18.19 32.16
N ASN A 168 29.74 -19.02 31.95
CA ASN A 168 29.89 -20.30 31.26
C ASN A 168 30.32 -20.14 29.79
N TYR A 169 29.84 -19.10 29.11
CA TYR A 169 30.26 -18.79 27.75
C TYR A 169 31.72 -18.36 27.70
N ASN A 170 32.17 -17.53 28.63
CA ASN A 170 33.55 -17.04 28.72
C ASN A 170 34.55 -18.18 28.88
N TYR A 171 34.21 -19.21 29.66
CA TYR A 171 35.07 -20.38 29.88
C TYR A 171 35.42 -21.11 28.58
N ASN A 172 34.47 -21.15 27.63
CA ASN A 172 34.62 -21.82 26.33
C ASN A 172 35.17 -20.89 25.23
N ARG A 173 35.33 -19.59 25.49
CA ARG A 173 35.65 -18.56 24.50
C ARG A 173 37.07 -18.64 23.92
N PHE A 174 38.00 -19.27 24.60
CA PHE A 174 39.41 -19.34 24.19
C PHE A 174 39.69 -20.38 23.09
N ALA A 175 38.70 -21.05 22.55
CA ALA A 175 38.85 -21.89 21.36
C ALA A 175 39.13 -21.02 20.12
N ILE A 176 40.20 -21.32 19.41
CA ILE A 176 40.72 -20.59 18.25
C ILE A 176 39.65 -20.48 17.15
N GLY A 177 39.40 -19.25 16.67
CA GLY A 177 38.62 -19.02 15.44
C GLY A 177 37.18 -18.53 15.64
N LYS A 178 36.81 -17.93 16.77
CA LYS A 178 35.47 -17.39 16.98
C LYS A 178 35.14 -16.17 16.08
N ASP A 179 33.92 -16.15 15.60
CA ASP A 179 33.36 -15.07 14.83
C ASP A 179 33.47 -13.71 15.58
N PRO A 180 34.06 -12.69 14.96
CA PRO A 180 34.21 -11.36 15.57
C PRO A 180 32.88 -10.73 15.99
N LEU A 181 31.79 -10.99 15.29
CA LEU A 181 30.45 -10.46 15.62
C LEU A 181 29.95 -11.06 16.94
N THR A 182 30.04 -12.36 17.09
CA THR A 182 29.66 -13.08 18.30
C THR A 182 30.51 -12.63 19.51
N ASN A 183 31.80 -12.37 19.28
CA ASN A 183 32.67 -11.82 20.34
C ASN A 183 32.24 -10.41 20.78
N CYS A 184 31.93 -9.52 19.83
CA CYS A 184 31.43 -8.19 20.15
C CYS A 184 30.10 -8.25 20.94
N TYR A 185 29.22 -9.18 20.61
CA TYR A 185 27.96 -9.35 21.31
C TYR A 185 28.18 -9.81 22.78
N TYR A 186 29.07 -10.76 22.99
CA TYR A 186 29.48 -11.16 24.34
C TYR A 186 30.06 -9.98 25.17
N LEU A 187 30.95 -9.19 24.57
CA LEU A 187 31.54 -8.02 25.25
C LEU A 187 30.48 -6.98 25.60
N TYR A 188 29.56 -6.72 24.67
CA TYR A 188 28.42 -5.81 24.84
C TYR A 188 27.55 -6.23 26.04
N LEU A 189 27.14 -7.49 26.12
CA LEU A 189 26.30 -8.00 27.20
C LEU A 189 27.06 -7.94 28.55
N THR A 190 28.36 -8.26 28.53
CA THR A 190 29.21 -8.15 29.72
C THR A 190 29.31 -6.71 30.19
N ALA A 191 29.44 -5.73 29.28
CA ALA A 191 29.48 -4.31 29.61
C ALA A 191 28.17 -3.86 30.28
N LYS A 192 27.02 -4.29 29.72
CA LYS A 192 25.69 -3.98 30.28
C LYS A 192 25.49 -4.51 31.70
N ILE A 193 26.06 -5.68 32.03
CA ILE A 193 26.00 -6.25 33.39
C ILE A 193 26.95 -5.52 34.36
N ARG A 194 28.16 -5.18 33.90
CA ARG A 194 29.16 -4.55 34.77
C ARG A 194 28.81 -3.11 35.13
N GLY A 195 28.22 -2.35 34.18
CA GLY A 195 27.93 -0.94 34.38
C GLY A 195 29.18 -0.07 34.65
N ASP A 196 30.37 -0.54 34.24
CA ASP A 196 31.62 0.18 34.38
C ASP A 196 31.92 1.00 33.13
N VAL A 197 31.92 2.32 33.26
CA VAL A 197 32.13 3.26 32.18
C VAL A 197 33.43 3.01 31.40
N ASN A 198 34.54 2.75 32.13
CA ASN A 198 35.83 2.50 31.48
C ASN A 198 35.84 1.18 30.70
N TYR A 199 35.05 0.21 31.13
CA TYR A 199 34.89 -1.05 30.41
C TYR A 199 33.97 -0.85 29.20
N GLU A 200 32.89 -0.11 29.34
CA GLU A 200 31.98 0.23 28.23
C GLU A 200 32.71 0.98 27.09
N GLU A 201 33.60 1.95 27.42
CA GLU A 201 34.40 2.66 26.41
C GLU A 201 35.37 1.73 25.67
N ARG A 202 36.00 0.78 26.35
CA ARG A 202 36.87 -0.22 25.67
C ARG A 202 36.09 -1.15 24.78
N VAL A 203 34.91 -1.57 25.23
CA VAL A 203 34.01 -2.39 24.39
C VAL A 203 33.51 -1.61 23.19
N LEU A 204 33.16 -0.34 23.35
CA LEU A 204 32.76 0.54 22.27
C LEU A 204 33.86 0.67 21.19
N ASP A 205 35.14 0.83 21.61
CA ASP A 205 36.24 0.90 20.66
C ASP A 205 36.42 -0.41 19.87
N GLU A 206 36.29 -1.56 20.52
CA GLU A 206 36.40 -2.88 19.89
C GLU A 206 35.23 -3.15 18.91
N VAL A 207 34.00 -2.86 19.34
CA VAL A 207 32.80 -2.95 18.46
C VAL A 207 32.92 -1.99 17.29
N GLY A 208 33.41 -0.76 17.51
CA GLY A 208 33.64 0.23 16.47
C GLY A 208 34.66 -0.21 15.42
N LYS A 209 35.78 -0.80 15.83
CA LYS A 209 36.79 -1.38 14.91
C LYS A 209 36.21 -2.52 14.07
N THR A 210 35.40 -3.36 14.69
CA THR A 210 34.72 -4.47 13.98
C THR A 210 33.68 -3.93 13.00
N TYR A 211 32.91 -2.91 13.41
CA TYR A 211 31.92 -2.26 12.56
C TYR A 211 32.53 -1.61 11.31
N MET A 212 33.71 -1.02 11.42
CA MET A 212 34.43 -0.46 10.25
C MET A 212 34.69 -1.50 9.15
N ARG A 213 34.75 -2.79 9.51
CA ARG A 213 34.95 -3.92 8.57
C ARG A 213 33.65 -4.55 8.10
N HIS A 214 32.56 -4.37 8.87
CA HIS A 214 31.25 -4.98 8.65
C HIS A 214 30.14 -3.93 8.78
N GLN A 215 30.19 -2.90 7.94
CA GLN A 215 29.27 -1.74 8.02
C GLN A 215 27.81 -2.08 7.65
N ASP A 216 27.58 -3.25 7.07
CA ASP A 216 26.28 -3.83 6.77
C ASP A 216 25.64 -4.55 7.98
N SER A 217 26.38 -4.69 9.08
CA SER A 217 25.90 -5.38 10.27
C SER A 217 25.03 -4.48 11.14
N TRP A 218 23.71 -4.71 11.10
CA TRP A 218 22.76 -4.08 12.01
C TRP A 218 23.10 -4.34 13.49
N TRP A 219 23.56 -5.53 13.84
CA TRP A 219 23.87 -5.90 15.21
C TRP A 219 25.00 -5.07 15.82
N LEU A 220 26.06 -4.83 15.07
CA LEU A 220 27.17 -3.97 15.51
C LEU A 220 26.70 -2.52 15.67
N LEU A 221 25.92 -2.01 14.72
CA LEU A 221 25.35 -0.68 14.84
C LEU A 221 24.45 -0.57 16.08
N TYR A 222 23.59 -1.55 16.34
CA TYR A 222 22.72 -1.58 17.51
C TYR A 222 23.54 -1.52 18.82
N MET A 223 24.65 -2.27 18.92
CA MET A 223 25.54 -2.22 20.08
C MET A 223 26.15 -0.82 20.25
N ILE A 224 26.64 -0.20 19.17
CA ILE A 224 27.20 1.15 19.18
C ILE A 224 26.15 2.17 19.64
N LEU A 225 24.93 2.11 19.09
CA LEU A 225 23.83 3.01 19.45
C LEU A 225 23.45 2.92 20.94
N ASN A 226 23.73 1.78 21.59
CA ASN A 226 23.42 1.56 23.00
C ASN A 226 24.61 1.73 23.96
N LEU A 227 25.85 1.70 23.47
CA LEU A 227 27.05 1.95 24.27
C LEU A 227 27.47 3.42 24.23
N ASP A 228 27.42 4.03 23.08
CA ASP A 228 27.87 5.41 22.88
C ASP A 228 26.85 6.41 23.40
N THR A 229 27.24 7.15 24.44
CA THR A 229 26.40 8.17 25.09
C THR A 229 25.92 9.27 24.15
N ARG A 230 26.59 9.53 23.02
CA ARG A 230 26.20 10.49 21.99
C ARG A 230 24.84 10.16 21.37
N TYR A 231 24.52 8.86 21.26
CA TYR A 231 23.28 8.36 20.68
C TYR A 231 22.13 8.23 21.70
N LYS A 232 22.31 8.66 22.95
CA LYS A 232 21.21 8.96 23.87
C LYS A 232 20.38 10.17 23.38
N ASN A 233 20.97 11.02 22.53
CA ASN A 233 20.23 12.09 21.85
C ASN A 233 19.46 11.51 20.65
N PRO A 234 18.10 11.54 20.65
CA PRO A 234 17.29 10.92 19.60
C PRO A 234 17.52 11.53 18.22
N TYR A 235 17.92 12.82 18.14
CA TYR A 235 18.29 13.45 16.88
C TYR A 235 19.52 12.77 16.25
N LYS A 236 20.60 12.62 17.00
CA LYS A 236 21.83 11.97 16.50
C LYS A 236 21.61 10.49 16.18
N ARG A 237 20.81 9.82 17.02
CA ARG A 237 20.44 8.42 16.78
C ARG A 237 19.68 8.27 15.47
N LEU A 238 18.67 9.11 15.23
CA LEU A 238 17.86 9.10 14.03
C LEU A 238 18.66 9.43 12.75
N GLU A 239 19.59 10.39 12.83
CA GLU A 239 20.48 10.77 11.72
C GLU A 239 21.30 9.57 11.22
N VAL A 240 21.89 8.79 12.13
CA VAL A 240 22.65 7.58 11.77
C VAL A 240 21.72 6.49 11.22
N LEU A 241 20.53 6.33 11.78
CA LEU A 241 19.56 5.36 11.28
C LEU A 241 19.10 5.74 9.86
N GLU A 242 18.82 6.99 9.58
CA GLU A 242 18.46 7.45 8.23
C GLU A 242 19.59 7.19 7.23
N GLN A 243 20.83 7.49 7.60
CA GLN A 243 22.01 7.23 6.76
C GLN A 243 22.17 5.73 6.47
N GLN A 244 21.98 4.87 7.46
CA GLN A 244 22.10 3.41 7.28
C GLN A 244 20.94 2.82 6.45
N PHE A 245 19.76 3.44 6.52
CA PHE A 245 18.65 3.08 5.64
C PHE A 245 19.00 3.30 4.16
N GLU A 246 19.70 4.38 3.84
CA GLU A 246 20.17 4.66 2.47
C GLU A 246 21.19 3.63 1.98
N TYR A 247 21.96 3.02 2.88
CA TYR A 247 22.86 1.90 2.59
C TYR A 247 22.17 0.53 2.50
N GLY A 248 20.84 0.47 2.65
CA GLY A 248 20.05 -0.73 2.44
C GLY A 248 19.82 -1.59 3.69
N ILE A 249 20.09 -1.09 4.89
CA ILE A 249 19.76 -1.82 6.12
C ILE A 249 18.26 -1.72 6.40
N HIS A 250 17.59 -2.87 6.38
CA HIS A 250 16.17 -3.01 6.64
C HIS A 250 15.91 -4.15 7.62
N SER A 251 15.52 -3.85 8.85
CA SER A 251 15.11 -4.86 9.82
C SER A 251 13.98 -4.35 10.72
N VAL A 252 13.24 -5.26 11.32
CA VAL A 252 12.16 -4.94 12.28
C VAL A 252 12.69 -4.13 13.44
N MET A 253 13.85 -4.52 14.00
CA MET A 253 14.48 -3.83 15.12
C MET A 253 15.01 -2.45 14.73
N PHE A 254 15.50 -2.29 13.52
CA PHE A 254 15.94 -1.02 12.98
C PHE A 254 14.78 0.00 12.91
N TYR A 255 13.63 -0.43 12.38
CA TYR A 255 12.44 0.43 12.34
C TYR A 255 11.87 0.72 13.72
N LEU A 256 11.96 -0.22 14.65
CA LEU A 256 11.58 -0.01 16.04
C LEU A 256 12.42 1.10 16.68
N GLU A 257 13.75 1.06 16.54
CA GLU A 257 14.66 2.08 17.07
C GLU A 257 14.37 3.49 16.50
N ALA A 258 14.14 3.57 15.20
CA ALA A 258 13.77 4.83 14.55
C ALA A 258 12.41 5.34 15.04
N TYR A 259 11.43 4.45 15.18
CA TYR A 259 10.11 4.81 15.73
C TYR A 259 10.19 5.34 17.15
N LEU A 260 10.98 4.72 18.02
CA LEU A 260 11.15 5.17 19.41
C LEU A 260 11.69 6.60 19.49
N CYS A 261 12.57 7.00 18.56
CA CYS A 261 13.03 8.39 18.46
C CYS A 261 11.87 9.35 18.11
N TYR A 262 10.98 8.98 17.20
CA TYR A 262 9.80 9.79 16.86
C TYR A 262 8.76 9.80 17.97
N GLN A 263 8.62 8.69 18.71
CA GLN A 263 7.72 8.60 19.85
C GLN A 263 8.19 9.50 21.00
N GLU A 264 9.48 9.50 21.29
CA GLU A 264 10.07 10.37 22.32
C GLU A 264 9.95 11.85 21.95
N LYS A 265 10.18 12.18 20.69
CA LYS A 265 10.15 13.56 20.19
C LYS A 265 9.52 13.66 18.80
N PRO A 266 8.18 13.81 18.69
CA PRO A 266 7.46 13.90 17.41
C PRO A 266 8.00 15.00 16.47
N THR A 267 8.54 16.10 17.01
CA THR A 267 9.12 17.21 16.24
C THR A 267 10.37 16.85 15.43
N LEU A 268 10.94 15.64 15.63
CA LEU A 268 12.01 15.12 14.78
C LEU A 268 11.51 14.73 13.39
N LEU A 269 10.22 14.47 13.22
CA LEU A 269 9.61 14.22 11.94
C LEU A 269 9.49 15.53 11.14
N LYS A 270 10.50 15.85 10.33
CA LYS A 270 10.58 17.09 9.54
C LYS A 270 10.18 16.92 8.07
N LYS A 271 10.11 15.70 7.59
CA LYS A 271 9.74 15.33 6.21
C LYS A 271 9.01 13.98 6.22
N LEU A 272 8.36 13.65 5.11
CA LEU A 272 7.74 12.35 4.87
C LEU A 272 8.40 11.72 3.63
N GLY A 273 9.70 11.43 3.75
CA GLY A 273 10.47 10.71 2.75
C GLY A 273 10.29 9.20 2.83
N THR A 274 11.06 8.45 2.05
CA THR A 274 10.96 6.98 2.01
C THR A 274 11.24 6.33 3.37
N PHE A 275 12.26 6.83 4.07
CA PHE A 275 12.62 6.34 5.41
C PHE A 275 11.49 6.53 6.41
N GLU A 276 11.00 7.76 6.55
CA GLU A 276 9.93 8.09 7.50
C GLU A 276 8.65 7.30 7.19
N ILE A 277 8.28 7.20 5.92
CA ILE A 277 7.10 6.40 5.49
C ILE A 277 7.25 4.93 5.88
N GLN A 278 8.44 4.33 5.75
CA GLN A 278 8.67 2.95 6.16
C GLN A 278 8.57 2.77 7.67
N VAL A 279 9.18 3.67 8.47
CA VAL A 279 9.09 3.66 9.93
C VAL A 279 7.64 3.81 10.40
N LEU A 280 6.89 4.76 9.83
CA LEU A 280 5.48 4.99 10.17
C LEU A 280 4.58 3.83 9.72
N ASN A 281 4.86 3.24 8.57
CA ASN A 281 4.16 2.04 8.09
C ASN A 281 4.38 0.85 9.05
N PHE A 282 5.62 0.67 9.52
CA PHE A 282 5.95 -0.31 10.56
C PHE A 282 5.15 -0.03 11.84
N ALA A 283 5.23 1.19 12.38
CA ALA A 283 4.58 1.56 13.63
C ALA A 283 3.05 1.37 13.58
N THR A 284 2.41 1.74 12.47
CA THR A 284 0.96 1.56 12.28
C THR A 284 0.57 0.10 12.07
N LYS A 285 1.37 -0.70 11.34
CA LYS A 285 1.15 -2.14 11.16
C LYS A 285 1.15 -2.88 12.50
N TYR A 286 2.08 -2.52 13.38
CA TYR A 286 2.19 -3.12 14.70
C TYR A 286 1.38 -2.40 15.78
N ARG A 287 0.54 -1.42 15.42
CA ARG A 287 -0.32 -0.64 16.33
C ARG A 287 0.43 -0.02 17.52
N MET A 288 1.63 0.48 17.27
CA MET A 288 2.49 1.12 18.26
C MET A 288 2.29 2.63 18.35
N MET A 289 1.60 3.22 17.36
CA MET A 289 1.41 4.66 17.24
C MET A 289 0.75 5.24 18.49
N THR A 290 1.35 6.27 19.09
CA THR A 290 0.72 7.05 20.15
C THR A 290 -0.25 8.09 19.58
N LYS A 291 -1.25 8.50 20.36
CA LYS A 291 -2.23 9.52 19.93
C LYS A 291 -1.54 10.86 19.59
N GLU A 292 -0.56 11.27 20.40
CA GLU A 292 0.18 12.50 20.18
C GLU A 292 0.92 12.49 18.84
N LEU A 293 1.69 11.45 18.59
CA LEU A 293 2.41 11.29 17.31
C LEU A 293 1.43 11.16 16.13
N ALA A 294 0.30 10.47 16.30
CA ALA A 294 -0.75 10.34 15.29
C ALA A 294 -1.31 11.71 14.86
N LEU A 295 -1.63 12.57 15.84
CA LEU A 295 -2.10 13.93 15.56
C LEU A 295 -1.01 14.79 14.92
N TYR A 296 0.24 14.66 15.39
CA TYR A 296 1.37 15.36 14.78
C TYR A 296 1.57 14.98 13.30
N ILE A 297 1.55 13.68 13.00
CA ILE A 297 1.64 13.16 11.63
C ILE A 297 0.49 13.68 10.77
N SER A 298 -0.74 13.68 11.29
CA SER A 298 -1.91 14.18 10.56
C SER A 298 -1.77 15.65 10.21
N ASN A 299 -1.33 16.48 11.16
CA ASN A 299 -1.07 17.89 10.89
C ASN A 299 0.02 18.08 9.82
N PHE A 300 1.11 17.33 9.92
CA PHE A 300 2.19 17.39 8.95
C PHE A 300 1.78 16.88 7.56
N ALA A 301 0.98 15.81 7.52
CA ALA A 301 0.44 15.24 6.29
C ALA A 301 -0.53 16.18 5.57
N SER A 302 -1.32 16.98 6.32
CA SER A 302 -2.25 17.95 5.73
C SER A 302 -1.56 19.02 4.88
N GLN A 303 -0.28 19.31 5.18
CA GLN A 303 0.55 20.28 4.47
C GLN A 303 1.19 19.72 3.19
N GLN A 304 1.11 18.40 2.96
CA GLN A 304 1.68 17.78 1.76
C GLN A 304 0.94 18.27 0.50
N LYS A 305 1.73 18.62 -0.53
CA LYS A 305 1.18 19.14 -1.80
C LYS A 305 0.63 18.04 -2.70
N LYS A 306 1.18 16.83 -2.61
CA LYS A 306 0.83 15.69 -3.46
C LYS A 306 0.25 14.55 -2.64
N TYR A 307 -0.65 13.80 -3.26
CA TYR A 307 -1.18 12.55 -2.74
C TYR A 307 -0.12 11.45 -2.76
N SER A 308 -0.15 10.57 -1.76
CA SER A 308 0.66 9.36 -1.69
C SER A 308 -0.19 8.21 -1.15
N ASP A 309 -0.25 7.08 -1.87
CA ASP A 309 -0.98 5.89 -1.44
C ASP A 309 -0.43 5.32 -0.12
N ASN A 310 0.88 5.37 0.08
CA ASN A 310 1.50 4.91 1.32
C ASN A 310 1.10 5.78 2.51
N LEU A 311 1.11 7.10 2.34
CA LEU A 311 0.68 8.02 3.38
C LEU A 311 -0.81 7.86 3.70
N PHE A 312 -1.65 7.69 2.68
CA PHE A 312 -3.07 7.41 2.85
C PHE A 312 -3.29 6.13 3.69
N ARG A 313 -2.60 5.02 3.37
CA ARG A 313 -2.70 3.76 4.14
C ARG A 313 -2.24 3.92 5.59
N ILE A 314 -1.22 4.73 5.85
CA ILE A 314 -0.77 5.05 7.21
C ILE A 314 -1.87 5.79 7.95
N LEU A 315 -2.43 6.86 7.37
CA LEU A 315 -3.50 7.64 7.98
C LEU A 315 -4.79 6.83 8.19
N GLU A 316 -5.14 5.96 7.25
CA GLU A 316 -6.26 5.02 7.39
C GLU A 316 -6.09 4.12 8.62
N ARG A 317 -4.88 3.56 8.83
CA ARG A 317 -4.59 2.75 10.02
C ARG A 317 -4.58 3.57 11.30
N ILE A 318 -4.04 4.78 11.26
CA ILE A 318 -4.09 5.74 12.38
C ILE A 318 -5.53 6.05 12.74
N TYR A 319 -6.39 6.32 11.76
CA TYR A 319 -7.81 6.60 11.97
C TYR A 319 -8.55 5.42 12.61
N LYS A 320 -8.23 4.19 12.21
CA LYS A 320 -8.78 2.96 12.84
C LYS A 320 -8.34 2.78 14.30
N MET A 321 -7.23 3.41 14.72
CA MET A 321 -6.78 3.41 16.11
C MET A 321 -7.37 4.57 16.90
N TYR A 322 -7.51 5.73 16.26
CA TYR A 322 -7.96 6.98 16.86
C TYR A 322 -8.97 7.65 15.95
N ASP A 323 -10.26 7.52 16.27
CA ASP A 323 -11.36 8.13 15.50
C ASP A 323 -11.43 9.65 15.77
N GLU A 324 -10.43 10.39 15.28
CA GLU A 324 -10.28 11.83 15.51
C GLU A 324 -10.66 12.64 14.26
N PRO A 325 -11.46 13.70 14.41
CA PRO A 325 -11.89 14.54 13.28
C PRO A 325 -10.72 15.14 12.49
N MET A 326 -9.62 15.46 13.16
CA MET A 326 -8.42 16.01 12.52
C MET A 326 -7.78 15.01 11.54
N ILE A 327 -7.76 13.74 11.90
CA ILE A 327 -7.21 12.69 11.04
C ILE A 327 -8.11 12.49 9.83
N LEU A 328 -9.43 12.46 10.03
CA LEU A 328 -10.43 12.35 8.96
C LEU A 328 -10.34 13.53 8.00
N ASN A 329 -10.21 14.75 8.52
CA ASN A 329 -9.99 15.95 7.70
C ASN A 329 -8.75 15.81 6.80
N THR A 330 -7.64 15.34 7.38
CA THR A 330 -6.39 15.14 6.64
C THR A 330 -6.55 14.06 5.56
N ILE A 331 -7.21 12.94 5.85
CA ILE A 331 -7.50 11.89 4.87
C ILE A 331 -8.29 12.46 3.68
N CYS A 332 -9.41 13.13 3.93
CA CYS A 332 -10.24 13.71 2.88
C CYS A 332 -9.48 14.78 2.07
N THR A 333 -8.72 15.63 2.75
CA THR A 333 -7.90 16.66 2.08
C THR A 333 -6.87 16.01 1.13
N LEU A 334 -6.21 14.94 1.55
CA LEU A 334 -5.27 14.21 0.69
C LEU A 334 -5.95 13.51 -0.47
N LEU A 335 -7.10 12.89 -0.25
CA LEU A 335 -7.88 12.24 -1.31
C LEU A 335 -8.33 13.26 -2.36
N ILE A 336 -8.78 14.44 -1.94
CA ILE A 336 -9.16 15.55 -2.84
C ILE A 336 -7.94 16.03 -3.63
N LYS A 337 -6.80 16.27 -2.97
CA LYS A 337 -5.55 16.65 -3.64
C LYS A 337 -5.08 15.58 -4.66
N GLY A 338 -5.40 14.32 -4.43
CA GLY A 338 -5.12 13.20 -5.31
C GLY A 338 -6.17 12.96 -6.39
N ASN A 339 -7.19 13.79 -6.47
CA ASN A 339 -8.35 13.63 -7.37
C ASN A 339 -8.96 12.21 -7.31
N LYS A 340 -9.18 11.69 -6.10
CA LYS A 340 -9.67 10.33 -5.85
C LYS A 340 -11.20 10.29 -5.89
N THR A 341 -11.74 9.94 -7.05
CA THR A 341 -13.19 9.93 -7.36
C THR A 341 -13.78 8.53 -7.47
N GLU A 342 -13.00 7.47 -7.17
CA GLU A 342 -13.50 6.10 -7.25
C GLU A 342 -14.46 5.78 -6.09
N LYS A 343 -15.48 4.95 -6.34
CA LYS A 343 -16.51 4.53 -5.36
C LYS A 343 -15.96 4.02 -4.02
N LYS A 344 -14.76 3.40 -4.03
CA LYS A 344 -14.11 2.89 -2.79
C LYS A 344 -13.77 3.97 -1.75
N TYR A 345 -13.66 5.24 -2.17
CA TYR A 345 -13.36 6.36 -1.26
C TYR A 345 -14.61 7.03 -0.71
N PHE A 346 -15.81 6.66 -1.16
CA PHE A 346 -17.08 7.22 -0.70
C PHE A 346 -17.23 7.23 0.82
N PHE A 347 -16.84 6.13 1.48
CA PHE A 347 -16.88 6.01 2.94
C PHE A 347 -16.22 7.19 3.66
N TRP A 348 -15.06 7.66 3.17
CA TRP A 348 -14.32 8.76 3.80
C TRP A 348 -15.03 10.09 3.65
N TYR A 349 -15.52 10.40 2.45
CA TYR A 349 -16.25 11.63 2.19
C TYR A 349 -17.59 11.65 2.91
N GLN A 350 -18.31 10.54 2.95
CA GLN A 350 -19.56 10.39 3.69
C GLN A 350 -19.31 10.67 5.18
N LYS A 351 -18.32 9.99 5.79
CA LYS A 351 -18.02 10.16 7.21
C LYS A 351 -17.60 11.59 7.54
N ALA A 352 -16.90 12.27 6.65
CA ALA A 352 -16.52 13.66 6.82
C ALA A 352 -17.74 14.61 6.76
N VAL A 353 -18.69 14.35 5.86
CA VAL A 353 -19.95 15.12 5.78
C VAL A 353 -20.81 14.87 7.01
N ASP A 354 -20.94 13.61 7.43
CA ASP A 354 -21.71 13.22 8.64
C ASP A 354 -21.12 13.83 9.93
N SER A 355 -19.80 14.08 9.94
CA SER A 355 -19.07 14.76 11.02
C SER A 355 -19.06 16.29 10.90
N ASP A 356 -19.79 16.86 9.95
CA ASP A 356 -19.85 18.32 9.65
C ASP A 356 -18.47 18.98 9.43
N LEU A 357 -17.54 18.24 8.82
CA LEU A 357 -16.21 18.77 8.52
C LEU A 357 -16.28 19.76 7.34
N LYS A 358 -15.64 20.91 7.52
CA LYS A 358 -15.57 21.98 6.50
C LYS A 358 -14.30 21.84 5.67
N ILE A 359 -14.37 21.05 4.62
CA ILE A 359 -13.26 20.80 3.70
C ILE A 359 -13.65 21.33 2.31
N ALA A 360 -12.76 22.06 1.68
CA ALA A 360 -13.01 22.56 0.32
C ALA A 360 -13.27 21.38 -0.65
N GLN A 361 -14.27 21.52 -1.50
CA GLN A 361 -14.71 20.51 -2.48
C GLN A 361 -15.20 19.19 -1.87
N LEU A 362 -15.49 19.09 -0.57
CA LEU A 362 -15.94 17.87 0.06
C LEU A 362 -17.24 17.33 -0.55
N TYR A 363 -18.20 18.22 -0.78
CA TYR A 363 -19.51 17.84 -1.28
C TYR A 363 -19.47 17.39 -2.75
N GLU A 364 -18.60 17.98 -3.56
CA GLU A 364 -18.36 17.56 -4.94
C GLU A 364 -17.77 16.14 -4.97
N TYR A 365 -16.75 15.87 -4.17
CA TYR A 365 -16.14 14.54 -4.10
C TYR A 365 -17.07 13.49 -3.48
N TYR A 366 -17.92 13.88 -2.53
CA TYR A 366 -18.98 13.04 -2.03
C TYR A 366 -19.89 12.60 -3.18
N MET A 367 -20.40 13.54 -3.97
CA MET A 367 -21.27 13.23 -5.11
C MET A 367 -20.56 12.49 -6.23
N MET A 368 -19.29 12.79 -6.53
CA MET A 368 -18.52 12.07 -7.55
C MET A 368 -18.31 10.60 -7.20
N THR A 369 -18.17 10.28 -5.91
CA THR A 369 -17.88 8.93 -5.45
C THR A 369 -19.10 8.10 -5.06
N ILE A 370 -20.29 8.74 -4.94
CA ILE A 370 -21.53 8.03 -4.62
C ILE A 370 -21.87 7.03 -5.73
N ASP A 371 -22.44 5.89 -5.35
CA ASP A 371 -22.91 4.90 -6.31
C ASP A 371 -24.32 5.26 -6.76
N GLU A 372 -24.46 5.78 -7.97
CA GLU A 372 -25.75 6.17 -8.55
C GLU A 372 -26.70 5.01 -8.79
N ASP A 373 -26.22 3.77 -8.80
CA ASP A 373 -27.00 2.56 -8.98
C ASP A 373 -27.45 1.97 -7.63
N SER A 374 -26.96 2.54 -6.52
CA SER A 374 -27.36 2.12 -5.17
C SER A 374 -28.72 2.69 -4.77
N ALA A 375 -29.32 2.10 -3.72
CA ALA A 375 -30.55 2.61 -3.15
C ALA A 375 -30.41 4.08 -2.70
N HIS A 376 -31.36 4.94 -3.08
CA HIS A 376 -31.36 6.35 -2.73
C HIS A 376 -31.70 6.53 -1.25
N GLY A 377 -30.67 6.76 -0.42
CA GLY A 377 -30.86 7.20 0.96
C GLY A 377 -31.11 8.72 1.07
N PRO A 378 -31.59 9.21 2.22
CA PRO A 378 -31.73 10.65 2.43
C PRO A 378 -30.34 11.30 2.45
N LEU A 379 -30.16 12.35 1.63
CA LEU A 379 -28.92 13.09 1.55
C LEU A 379 -28.80 14.10 2.71
N PRO A 380 -27.59 14.37 3.23
CA PRO A 380 -27.35 15.39 4.26
C PRO A 380 -27.83 16.76 3.81
N LYS A 381 -28.54 17.51 4.70
CA LYS A 381 -29.08 18.82 4.39
C LYS A 381 -28.01 19.83 3.93
N SER A 382 -26.83 19.80 4.54
CA SER A 382 -25.70 20.65 4.17
C SER A 382 -25.25 20.44 2.73
N LEU A 383 -25.23 19.19 2.27
CA LEU A 383 -24.89 18.82 0.90
C LEU A 383 -25.98 19.32 -0.08
N VAL A 384 -27.24 19.10 0.23
CA VAL A 384 -28.36 19.57 -0.59
C VAL A 384 -28.33 21.10 -0.71
N LEU A 385 -28.12 21.83 0.39
CA LEU A 385 -28.01 23.30 0.37
C LEU A 385 -26.81 23.78 -0.48
N TYR A 386 -25.69 23.08 -0.44
CA TYR A 386 -24.51 23.42 -1.21
C TYR A 386 -24.79 23.44 -2.73
N PHE A 387 -25.50 22.43 -3.24
CA PHE A 387 -25.78 22.31 -4.67
C PHE A 387 -27.00 23.15 -5.13
N MET A 388 -27.70 23.80 -4.23
CA MET A 388 -28.89 24.59 -4.57
C MET A 388 -28.57 25.81 -5.44
N HIS A 389 -27.40 26.42 -5.26
CA HIS A 389 -27.02 27.67 -5.91
C HIS A 389 -26.05 27.53 -7.09
N GLY A 390 -25.70 26.32 -7.46
CA GLY A 390 -24.84 26.04 -8.61
C GLY A 390 -24.52 24.54 -8.69
N ASN A 391 -24.79 23.95 -9.82
CA ASN A 391 -24.66 22.51 -10.01
C ASN A 391 -23.58 22.21 -11.05
N ALA A 392 -22.39 21.83 -10.59
CA ALA A 392 -21.30 21.34 -11.43
C ALA A 392 -21.34 19.80 -11.62
N LEU A 393 -22.45 19.14 -11.20
CA LEU A 393 -22.60 17.69 -11.28
C LEU A 393 -22.92 17.27 -12.72
N ASP A 394 -22.41 16.12 -13.14
CA ASP A 394 -22.88 15.45 -14.34
C ASP A 394 -24.36 15.03 -14.18
N TYR A 395 -25.02 14.77 -15.30
CA TYR A 395 -26.47 14.51 -15.29
C TYR A 395 -26.87 13.28 -14.44
N LYS A 396 -26.01 12.25 -14.31
CA LYS A 396 -26.31 11.07 -13.50
C LYS A 396 -26.29 11.40 -12.02
N LYS A 397 -25.29 12.16 -11.58
CA LYS A 397 -25.15 12.61 -10.17
C LYS A 397 -26.23 13.63 -9.82
N ALA A 398 -26.56 14.54 -10.73
CA ALA A 398 -27.68 15.46 -10.57
C ALA A 398 -29.02 14.71 -10.48
N ALA A 399 -29.23 13.71 -11.33
CA ALA A 399 -30.43 12.86 -11.26
C ALA A 399 -30.53 12.11 -9.93
N TYR A 400 -29.40 11.60 -9.41
CA TYR A 400 -29.34 10.94 -8.10
C TYR A 400 -29.76 11.90 -6.97
N LEU A 401 -29.19 13.11 -6.95
CA LEU A 401 -29.54 14.16 -5.98
C LEU A 401 -31.04 14.44 -5.98
N TYR A 402 -31.60 14.69 -7.18
CA TYR A 402 -33.01 15.04 -7.35
C TYR A 402 -33.94 13.87 -7.04
N ALA A 403 -33.59 12.65 -7.44
CA ALA A 403 -34.36 11.44 -7.11
C ALA A 403 -34.39 11.18 -5.59
N SER A 404 -33.26 11.39 -4.88
CA SER A 404 -33.22 11.30 -3.44
C SER A 404 -34.18 12.31 -2.76
N LEU A 405 -34.24 13.56 -3.26
CA LEU A 405 -35.17 14.57 -2.76
C LEU A 405 -36.65 14.19 -3.02
N VAL A 406 -36.94 13.58 -4.15
CA VAL A 406 -38.31 13.11 -4.50
C VAL A 406 -38.73 11.95 -3.60
N ILE A 407 -37.82 10.98 -3.39
CA ILE A 407 -38.13 9.78 -2.59
C ILE A 407 -38.31 10.15 -1.12
N HIS A 408 -37.51 11.11 -0.63
CA HIS A 408 -37.52 11.54 0.77
C HIS A 408 -38.15 12.94 0.96
N GLU A 409 -39.19 13.26 0.19
CA GLU A 409 -39.86 14.56 0.15
C GLU A 409 -40.26 15.06 1.56
N GLU A 410 -40.82 14.20 2.37
CA GLU A 410 -41.24 14.54 3.74
C GLU A 410 -40.06 14.95 4.64
N GLN A 411 -38.91 14.29 4.48
CA GLN A 411 -37.70 14.60 5.27
C GLN A 411 -36.97 15.84 4.74
N ALA A 412 -37.02 16.08 3.43
CA ALA A 412 -36.45 17.23 2.77
C ALA A 412 -37.22 18.53 3.05
N GLY A 413 -38.56 18.45 3.21
CA GLY A 413 -39.39 19.58 3.56
C GLY A 413 -39.23 20.78 2.59
N ASP A 414 -38.89 21.95 3.15
CA ASP A 414 -38.69 23.19 2.36
C ASP A 414 -37.62 23.06 1.28
N LEU A 415 -36.61 22.21 1.48
CA LEU A 415 -35.57 22.00 0.47
C LEU A 415 -36.16 21.37 -0.80
N TYR A 416 -37.09 20.44 -0.67
CA TYR A 416 -37.77 19.87 -1.83
C TYR A 416 -38.53 20.96 -2.62
N LEU A 417 -39.24 21.85 -1.93
CA LEU A 417 -39.99 22.95 -2.55
C LEU A 417 -39.05 23.90 -3.31
N ASN A 418 -37.91 24.23 -2.69
CA ASN A 418 -36.91 25.13 -3.28
C ASN A 418 -36.27 24.53 -4.56
N TYR A 419 -36.13 23.21 -4.63
CA TYR A 419 -35.57 22.50 -5.77
C TYR A 419 -36.59 22.18 -6.87
N ARG A 420 -37.90 22.30 -6.59
CA ARG A 420 -38.95 21.79 -7.48
C ARG A 420 -38.86 22.29 -8.91
N GLU A 421 -38.69 23.57 -9.12
CA GLU A 421 -38.59 24.15 -10.46
C GLU A 421 -37.36 23.63 -11.22
N GLN A 422 -36.21 23.53 -10.54
CA GLN A 422 -34.99 22.98 -11.11
C GLN A 422 -35.15 21.48 -11.45
N MET A 423 -35.79 20.69 -10.61
CA MET A 423 -36.04 19.27 -10.83
C MET A 423 -36.95 19.07 -12.04
N VAL A 424 -38.02 19.88 -12.17
CA VAL A 424 -38.93 19.83 -13.33
C VAL A 424 -38.19 20.19 -14.62
N ALA A 425 -37.50 21.32 -14.65
CA ALA A 425 -36.72 21.76 -15.82
C ALA A 425 -35.68 20.69 -16.23
N PHE A 426 -34.91 20.20 -15.30
CA PHE A 426 -33.93 19.14 -15.52
C PHE A 426 -34.57 17.86 -16.06
N THR A 427 -35.69 17.44 -15.50
CA THR A 427 -36.40 16.23 -15.94
C THR A 427 -36.79 16.31 -17.43
N TRP A 428 -37.37 17.44 -17.84
CA TRP A 428 -37.73 17.66 -19.26
C TRP A 428 -36.51 17.72 -20.18
N GLU A 429 -35.44 18.35 -19.73
CA GLU A 429 -34.18 18.41 -20.48
C GLU A 429 -33.61 17.01 -20.72
N GLN A 430 -33.54 16.16 -19.66
CA GLN A 430 -33.02 14.80 -19.76
C GLN A 430 -33.93 13.88 -20.58
N LEU A 431 -35.26 14.07 -20.53
CA LEU A 431 -36.21 13.38 -21.37
C LEU A 431 -35.94 13.68 -22.86
N MET A 432 -35.77 14.95 -23.23
CA MET A 432 -35.48 15.35 -24.63
C MET A 432 -34.13 14.81 -25.12
N LYS A 433 -33.16 14.62 -24.21
CA LYS A 433 -31.87 13.96 -24.50
C LYS A 433 -31.95 12.44 -24.52
N ARG A 434 -33.12 11.85 -24.23
CA ARG A 434 -33.37 10.40 -24.16
C ARG A 434 -32.44 9.66 -23.15
N HIS A 435 -32.01 10.33 -22.08
CA HIS A 435 -31.20 9.72 -21.05
C HIS A 435 -32.04 8.80 -20.15
N ILE A 436 -31.47 7.66 -19.77
CA ILE A 436 -32.10 6.67 -18.91
C ILE A 436 -31.16 6.31 -17.75
N THR A 437 -31.66 6.41 -16.55
CA THR A 437 -31.06 5.85 -15.32
C THR A 437 -32.22 5.55 -14.34
N GLU A 438 -31.98 4.75 -13.30
CA GLU A 438 -33.02 4.48 -12.30
C GLU A 438 -33.45 5.76 -11.57
N SER A 439 -32.50 6.69 -11.33
CA SER A 439 -32.80 8.01 -10.79
C SER A 439 -33.71 8.82 -11.70
N LEU A 440 -33.41 8.87 -13.01
CA LEU A 440 -34.26 9.56 -14.00
C LEU A 440 -35.64 8.93 -14.13
N ARG A 441 -35.74 7.60 -14.05
CA ARG A 441 -37.03 6.90 -14.01
C ARG A 441 -37.92 7.40 -12.88
N THR A 442 -37.37 7.62 -11.70
CA THR A 442 -38.08 8.19 -10.54
C THR A 442 -38.58 9.61 -10.86
N LEU A 443 -37.71 10.44 -11.46
CA LEU A 443 -38.06 11.81 -11.84
C LEU A 443 -39.13 11.85 -12.96
N TYR A 444 -39.00 11.00 -13.98
CA TYR A 444 -39.99 10.91 -15.07
C TYR A 444 -41.37 10.51 -14.53
N LYS A 445 -41.45 9.52 -13.64
CA LYS A 445 -42.71 9.12 -12.99
C LYS A 445 -43.34 10.24 -12.17
N ARG A 446 -42.54 11.10 -11.53
CA ARG A 446 -43.00 12.17 -10.66
C ARG A 446 -43.48 13.40 -11.45
N PHE A 447 -42.74 13.81 -12.49
CA PHE A 447 -42.90 15.12 -13.13
C PHE A 447 -43.45 15.07 -14.54
N CYS A 448 -43.33 13.97 -15.31
CA CYS A 448 -43.89 13.87 -16.65
C CYS A 448 -45.35 13.50 -16.58
N LYS A 449 -46.23 14.51 -16.54
CA LYS A 449 -47.67 14.33 -16.52
C LYS A 449 -48.27 14.44 -17.93
N GLU A 450 -49.39 13.77 -18.16
CA GLU A 450 -50.05 13.69 -19.46
C GLU A 450 -50.48 15.07 -20.03
N ASP A 451 -50.93 15.96 -19.16
CA ASP A 451 -51.37 17.31 -19.49
C ASP A 451 -50.24 18.25 -19.97
N GLU A 452 -48.98 17.91 -19.66
CA GLU A 452 -47.80 18.69 -20.07
C GLU A 452 -47.04 18.07 -21.25
N MET A 453 -47.57 17.03 -21.89
CA MET A 453 -46.92 16.29 -22.97
C MET A 453 -47.17 16.93 -24.33
N SER A 454 -46.12 17.52 -24.95
CA SER A 454 -46.09 17.86 -26.38
C SER A 454 -45.84 16.62 -27.24
N ALA A 455 -46.09 16.72 -28.54
CA ALA A 455 -45.81 15.63 -29.50
C ALA A 455 -44.36 15.17 -29.46
N GLU A 456 -43.40 16.11 -29.36
CA GLU A 456 -41.95 15.84 -29.24
C GLU A 456 -41.61 15.12 -27.93
N ARG A 457 -42.22 15.54 -26.81
CA ARG A 457 -42.04 14.90 -25.52
C ARG A 457 -42.61 13.49 -25.49
N MET A 458 -43.76 13.26 -26.12
CA MET A 458 -44.34 11.92 -26.30
C MET A 458 -43.45 11.00 -27.12
N GLU A 459 -42.85 11.52 -28.20
CA GLU A 459 -41.88 10.76 -28.98
C GLU A 459 -40.64 10.39 -28.18
N ALA A 460 -40.05 11.34 -27.45
CA ALA A 460 -38.89 11.07 -26.56
C ALA A 460 -39.23 10.05 -25.45
N MET A 461 -40.41 10.12 -24.83
CA MET A 461 -40.88 9.16 -23.84
C MET A 461 -41.06 7.76 -24.45
N ARG A 462 -41.63 7.68 -25.67
CA ARG A 462 -41.75 6.41 -26.40
C ARG A 462 -40.37 5.79 -26.62
N ASP A 463 -39.40 6.59 -27.10
CA ASP A 463 -38.05 6.12 -27.36
C ASP A 463 -37.40 5.59 -26.08
N ILE A 464 -37.54 6.27 -24.93
CA ILE A 464 -37.08 5.82 -23.63
C ILE A 464 -37.71 4.49 -23.19
N CYS A 465 -39.05 4.36 -23.37
CA CYS A 465 -39.77 3.16 -22.96
C CYS A 465 -39.39 1.91 -23.76
N TYR A 466 -38.92 2.07 -24.98
CA TYR A 466 -38.53 0.98 -25.89
C TYR A 466 -37.02 0.89 -26.16
N SER A 467 -36.21 1.53 -25.35
CA SER A 467 -34.76 1.45 -25.49
C SER A 467 -34.19 0.20 -24.79
N TYR A 468 -33.18 -0.37 -25.42
CA TYR A 468 -32.45 -1.54 -24.93
C TYR A 468 -30.95 -1.32 -25.10
N GLU A 469 -30.19 -1.59 -24.03
CA GLU A 469 -28.73 -1.66 -24.13
C GLU A 469 -28.33 -3.05 -24.63
N VAL A 470 -27.55 -3.10 -25.69
CA VAL A 470 -27.06 -4.37 -26.26
C VAL A 470 -25.55 -4.43 -26.21
N ARG A 471 -25.05 -5.60 -25.88
CA ARG A 471 -23.61 -5.91 -25.83
C ARG A 471 -23.32 -7.26 -26.46
N THR A 472 -22.17 -7.40 -27.11
CA THR A 472 -21.72 -8.65 -27.69
C THR A 472 -20.34 -9.05 -27.13
N LYS A 473 -20.08 -10.35 -27.07
CA LYS A 473 -18.75 -10.92 -26.75
C LYS A 473 -17.86 -11.05 -27.99
N VAL A 474 -18.42 -10.83 -29.19
CA VAL A 474 -17.67 -10.94 -30.44
C VAL A 474 -16.90 -9.65 -30.67
N ARG A 475 -15.58 -9.75 -30.81
CA ARG A 475 -14.70 -8.60 -31.04
C ARG A 475 -14.76 -8.12 -32.48
N GLY A 476 -14.49 -6.82 -32.69
CA GLY A 476 -14.40 -6.22 -34.00
C GLY A 476 -15.75 -5.78 -34.58
N MET A 477 -16.81 -5.79 -33.79
CA MET A 477 -18.11 -5.24 -34.22
C MET A 477 -18.05 -3.71 -34.22
N LYS A 478 -18.55 -3.07 -35.30
CA LYS A 478 -18.56 -1.62 -35.47
C LYS A 478 -19.92 -1.00 -35.30
N CYS A 479 -20.95 -1.70 -35.70
CA CYS A 479 -22.32 -1.19 -35.66
C CYS A 479 -23.33 -2.26 -35.26
N VAL A 480 -24.47 -1.80 -34.73
CA VAL A 480 -25.66 -2.60 -34.48
C VAL A 480 -26.76 -2.10 -35.43
N LEU A 481 -27.36 -3.03 -36.15
CA LEU A 481 -28.50 -2.76 -37.05
C LEU A 481 -29.78 -3.29 -36.41
N VAL A 482 -30.83 -2.49 -36.43
CA VAL A 482 -32.20 -2.95 -36.13
C VAL A 482 -32.94 -3.08 -37.46
N ILE A 483 -33.32 -4.31 -37.79
CA ILE A 483 -34.02 -4.66 -39.03
C ILE A 483 -35.46 -4.96 -38.68
N GLU A 484 -36.38 -4.28 -39.35
CA GLU A 484 -37.82 -4.47 -39.22
C GLU A 484 -38.28 -5.78 -39.88
N LYS A 485 -39.54 -6.18 -39.64
CA LYS A 485 -40.15 -7.38 -40.23
C LYS A 485 -40.11 -7.41 -41.74
N ASP A 486 -40.24 -6.25 -42.37
CA ASP A 486 -40.21 -6.08 -43.85
C ASP A 486 -38.77 -6.15 -44.43
N GLY A 487 -37.74 -6.31 -43.58
CA GLY A 487 -36.35 -6.34 -43.98
C GLY A 487 -35.67 -4.97 -44.09
N SER A 488 -36.38 -3.87 -43.85
CA SER A 488 -35.80 -2.53 -43.86
C SER A 488 -34.90 -2.30 -42.63
N VAL A 489 -33.77 -1.60 -42.84
CA VAL A 489 -32.89 -1.20 -41.75
C VAL A 489 -33.42 0.10 -41.15
N ARG A 490 -33.99 0.00 -39.95
CA ARG A 490 -34.54 1.14 -39.23
C ARG A 490 -33.48 1.95 -38.51
N GLN A 491 -32.51 1.28 -37.90
CA GLN A 491 -31.46 1.93 -37.13
C GLN A 491 -30.11 1.30 -37.46
N ARG A 492 -29.07 2.15 -37.56
CA ARG A 492 -27.68 1.75 -37.66
C ARG A 492 -26.90 2.55 -36.60
N ILE A 493 -26.53 1.91 -35.50
CA ILE A 493 -25.97 2.57 -34.34
C ILE A 493 -24.51 2.12 -34.16
N PRO A 494 -23.55 3.05 -34.06
CA PRO A 494 -22.16 2.70 -33.77
C PRO A 494 -22.06 1.91 -32.46
N TYR A 495 -21.21 0.87 -32.44
CA TYR A 495 -20.98 0.03 -31.27
C TYR A 495 -19.61 0.34 -30.65
N ASP A 496 -19.60 0.51 -29.31
CA ASP A 496 -18.39 0.66 -28.51
C ASP A 496 -18.29 -0.54 -27.56
N GLU A 497 -17.18 -1.26 -27.61
CA GLU A 497 -16.95 -2.43 -26.73
C GLU A 497 -17.03 -2.10 -25.23
N LYS A 498 -16.73 -0.86 -24.83
CA LYS A 498 -16.78 -0.43 -23.42
C LYS A 498 -18.19 -0.02 -22.99
N ASN A 499 -18.89 0.72 -23.84
CA ASN A 499 -20.15 1.37 -23.50
C ASN A 499 -21.39 0.61 -24.04
N GLY A 500 -21.20 -0.36 -24.93
CA GLY A 500 -22.32 -1.02 -25.62
C GLY A 500 -22.97 -0.13 -26.70
N ALA A 501 -24.18 -0.47 -27.09
CA ALA A 501 -25.01 0.37 -27.93
C ALA A 501 -26.46 0.41 -27.42
N ILE A 502 -27.13 1.55 -27.50
CA ILE A 502 -28.55 1.71 -27.17
C ILE A 502 -29.36 1.65 -28.45
N ILE A 503 -30.26 0.69 -28.55
CA ILE A 503 -31.17 0.50 -29.67
C ILE A 503 -32.61 0.71 -29.21
N TYR A 504 -33.51 1.02 -30.14
CA TYR A 504 -34.95 1.19 -29.88
C TYR A 504 -35.73 0.08 -30.59
N LEU A 505 -36.43 -0.77 -29.83
CA LEU A 505 -37.22 -1.88 -30.35
C LEU A 505 -38.71 -1.59 -30.13
N TYR A 506 -39.42 -1.16 -31.17
CA TYR A 506 -40.83 -0.86 -31.07
C TYR A 506 -41.72 -2.04 -31.46
N ASP A 507 -41.16 -3.04 -32.16
CA ASP A 507 -41.84 -4.27 -32.55
C ASP A 507 -41.05 -5.50 -32.03
N LYS A 508 -41.80 -6.49 -31.56
CA LYS A 508 -41.24 -7.77 -31.10
C LYS A 508 -40.62 -8.61 -32.22
N GLU A 509 -40.98 -8.34 -33.48
CA GLU A 509 -40.48 -9.05 -34.64
C GLU A 509 -39.21 -8.42 -35.24
N SER A 510 -38.75 -7.27 -34.73
CA SER A 510 -37.51 -6.63 -35.16
C SER A 510 -36.30 -7.52 -34.85
N ARG A 511 -35.32 -7.58 -35.74
CA ARG A 511 -34.10 -8.37 -35.61
C ARG A 511 -32.91 -7.48 -35.33
N ILE A 512 -32.01 -7.93 -34.43
CA ILE A 512 -30.77 -7.25 -34.13
C ILE A 512 -29.64 -7.96 -34.86
N VAL A 513 -28.92 -7.22 -35.69
CA VAL A 513 -27.79 -7.73 -36.49
C VAL A 513 -26.54 -6.92 -36.19
N TRP A 514 -25.44 -7.60 -36.03
CA TRP A 514 -24.14 -7.00 -35.75
C TRP A 514 -23.32 -6.90 -37.03
N GLU A 515 -22.75 -5.73 -37.27
CA GLU A 515 -21.91 -5.45 -38.45
C GLU A 515 -20.45 -5.25 -37.99
N SER A 516 -19.50 -5.96 -38.61
CA SER A 516 -18.06 -5.91 -38.33
C SER A 516 -17.29 -4.83 -39.09
#